data_4136e2beb4e72ac24e67ee4530de1979
#
_entry.id   4136e2beb4e72ac24e67ee4530de1979
#
_cell.length_a   1.000
_cell.length_b   1.000
_cell.length_c   1.000
_cell.angle_alpha   90.00
_cell.angle_beta   90.00
_cell.angle_gamma   90.00
#
_symmetry.space_group_name_H-M   'P 1'
#
loop_
_entity.id
_entity.type
_entity.pdbx_description
1 polymer ?
#
loop_
_entity_poly.entity_id
_entity_poly.type
_entity_poly.pdbx_seq_one_letter_code
_entity_poly.pdbx_strand_id
1 'polypeptide(L)'
;FVATFEGFLTCPYNDPAGHATIGYGHLLHYGGVTKKDRKRWGCITEAEGLKLLKADLRETEDQVIELLRGTRVPPSMLSALTSFAFNLGSGALDRNKHATRKKPTNIALHVREGKFRKAANEMLLYDGIIVGGRRTELLGLQIRRRKEVRLFLKDTGKVVSCGNDCPKPGNQGGLGPS
;
A
#
# COMPACT_ATOMS: atom_id res chain seq x y z
N PHE A 1 -7.60 -8.23 4.55
CA PHE A 1 -7.86 -6.81 4.79
C PHE A 1 -7.98 -6.03 3.47
N VAL A 2 -6.96 -6.02 2.59
CA VAL A 2 -7.05 -5.26 1.32
C VAL A 2 -8.18 -5.74 0.44
N ALA A 3 -8.35 -7.05 0.24
CA ALA A 3 -9.43 -7.63 -0.56
C ALA A 3 -10.84 -7.13 -0.19
N THR A 4 -11.06 -6.68 1.05
CA THR A 4 -12.37 -6.14 1.48
C THR A 4 -12.68 -4.75 0.91
N PHE A 5 -11.71 -4.11 0.28
CA PHE A 5 -11.88 -2.79 -0.35
C PHE A 5 -11.85 -2.86 -1.88
N GLU A 6 -11.30 -3.96 -2.43
CA GLU A 6 -11.17 -4.14 -3.87
C GLU A 6 -12.35 -4.98 -4.39
N GLY A 7 -12.89 -4.61 -5.54
CA GLY A 7 -13.86 -5.43 -6.24
C GLY A 7 -13.17 -6.60 -6.94
N PHE A 8 -13.81 -7.78 -6.97
CA PHE A 8 -13.30 -8.94 -7.69
C PHE A 8 -14.04 -9.11 -9.03
N LEU A 9 -13.28 -9.12 -10.13
CA LEU A 9 -13.79 -9.43 -11.46
C LEU A 9 -13.07 -10.66 -12.01
N THR A 10 -13.85 -11.67 -12.39
CA THR A 10 -13.32 -12.99 -12.79
C THR A 10 -12.53 -12.96 -14.11
N CYS A 11 -12.96 -12.14 -15.08
CA CYS A 11 -12.39 -12.11 -16.42
C CYS A 11 -11.65 -10.78 -16.68
N PRO A 12 -10.73 -10.71 -17.67
CA PRO A 12 -10.04 -9.48 -18.01
C PRO A 12 -11.00 -8.33 -18.34
N TYR A 13 -10.79 -7.17 -17.74
CA TYR A 13 -11.56 -5.94 -17.92
C TYR A 13 -10.65 -4.72 -18.06
N ASN A 14 -11.21 -3.61 -18.53
CA ASN A 14 -10.50 -2.34 -18.51
C ASN A 14 -10.77 -1.63 -17.19
N ASP A 15 -9.71 -1.23 -16.49
CA ASP A 15 -9.82 -0.39 -15.31
C ASP A 15 -10.32 1.04 -15.68
N PRO A 16 -10.59 1.92 -14.72
CA PRO A 16 -11.02 3.29 -15.01
C PRO A 16 -10.02 4.12 -15.81
N ALA A 17 -8.73 3.75 -15.83
CA ALA A 17 -7.69 4.36 -16.65
C ALA A 17 -7.60 3.74 -18.06
N GLY A 18 -8.39 2.70 -18.35
CA GLY A 18 -8.42 2.00 -19.62
C GLY A 18 -7.35 0.92 -19.77
N HIS A 19 -6.75 0.44 -18.67
CA HIS A 19 -5.72 -0.59 -18.69
C HIS A 19 -6.30 -1.98 -18.47
N ALA A 20 -5.68 -2.98 -19.13
CA ALA A 20 -6.07 -4.38 -19.02
C ALA A 20 -5.77 -4.91 -17.62
N THR A 21 -6.80 -5.37 -16.92
CA THR A 21 -6.78 -5.73 -15.50
C THR A 21 -7.58 -7.00 -15.27
N ILE A 22 -7.29 -7.75 -14.20
CA ILE A 22 -8.03 -8.95 -13.82
C ILE A 22 -8.08 -9.11 -12.29
N GLY A 23 -9.06 -9.85 -11.77
CA GLY A 23 -9.17 -10.21 -10.37
C GLY A 23 -9.44 -9.00 -9.47
N TYR A 24 -8.60 -8.79 -8.49
CA TYR A 24 -8.63 -7.67 -7.53
C TYR A 24 -7.83 -6.44 -8.00
N GLY A 25 -7.82 -6.16 -9.29
CA GLY A 25 -7.08 -5.03 -9.82
C GLY A 25 -5.66 -5.35 -10.30
N HIS A 26 -5.34 -6.64 -10.52
CA HIS A 26 -4.03 -7.04 -11.05
C HIS A 26 -3.86 -6.52 -12.48
N LEU A 27 -2.88 -5.65 -12.70
CA LEU A 27 -2.56 -5.06 -13.99
C LEU A 27 -1.93 -6.11 -14.91
N LEU A 28 -2.54 -6.37 -16.06
CA LEU A 28 -1.98 -7.26 -17.08
C LEU A 28 -0.97 -6.51 -17.98
N HIS A 29 -1.36 -5.35 -18.43
CA HIS A 29 -0.52 -4.42 -19.20
C HIS A 29 -1.22 -3.05 -19.37
N TYR A 30 -0.45 -2.05 -19.77
CA TYR A 30 -0.99 -0.75 -20.17
C TYR A 30 -1.73 -0.86 -21.50
N GLY A 31 -2.88 -0.17 -21.61
CA GLY A 31 -3.81 -0.25 -22.74
C GLY A 31 -4.92 -1.29 -22.52
N GLY A 32 -5.94 -1.23 -23.36
CA GLY A 32 -7.18 -1.99 -23.18
C GLY A 32 -7.03 -3.49 -23.39
N VAL A 33 -8.00 -4.24 -22.84
CA VAL A 33 -8.09 -5.70 -22.96
C VAL A 33 -8.18 -6.13 -24.42
N THR A 34 -7.34 -7.06 -24.81
CA THR A 34 -7.27 -7.63 -26.16
C THR A 34 -7.88 -9.05 -26.23
N LYS A 35 -8.10 -9.57 -27.43
CA LYS A 35 -8.47 -10.99 -27.65
C LYS A 35 -7.40 -11.95 -27.13
N LYS A 36 -6.10 -11.54 -27.17
CA LYS A 36 -4.99 -12.32 -26.67
C LYS A 36 -5.06 -12.48 -25.13
N ASP A 37 -5.42 -11.43 -24.41
CA ASP A 37 -5.58 -11.46 -22.96
C ASP A 37 -6.71 -12.40 -22.56
N ARG A 38 -7.86 -12.31 -23.22
CA ARG A 38 -8.99 -13.22 -22.97
C ARG A 38 -8.64 -14.68 -23.24
N LYS A 39 -7.83 -14.95 -24.28
CA LYS A 39 -7.35 -16.30 -24.60
C LYS A 39 -6.34 -16.81 -23.58
N ARG A 40 -5.42 -15.94 -23.11
CA ARG A 40 -4.35 -16.30 -22.19
C ARG A 40 -4.86 -16.52 -20.76
N TRP A 41 -5.68 -15.62 -20.27
CA TRP A 41 -6.12 -15.60 -18.88
C TRP A 41 -7.47 -16.29 -18.67
N GLY A 42 -8.36 -16.26 -19.67
CA GLY A 42 -9.75 -16.73 -19.47
C GLY A 42 -10.43 -15.95 -18.35
N CYS A 43 -11.23 -16.66 -17.58
CA CYS A 43 -11.80 -16.17 -16.33
C CYS A 43 -11.19 -16.96 -15.17
N ILE A 44 -10.71 -16.27 -14.16
CA ILE A 44 -10.05 -16.84 -12.99
C ILE A 44 -11.03 -17.03 -11.83
N THR A 45 -10.72 -17.96 -10.96
CA THR A 45 -11.41 -18.16 -9.68
C THR A 45 -10.99 -17.09 -8.67
N GLU A 46 -11.79 -16.90 -7.61
CA GLU A 46 -11.43 -16.00 -6.52
C GLU A 46 -10.11 -16.40 -5.84
N ALA A 47 -9.87 -17.71 -5.70
CA ALA A 47 -8.61 -18.21 -5.13
C ALA A 47 -7.38 -17.84 -5.97
N GLU A 48 -7.50 -17.85 -7.31
CA GLU A 48 -6.45 -17.38 -8.21
C GLU A 48 -6.28 -15.86 -8.12
N GLY A 49 -7.39 -15.11 -8.05
CA GLY A 49 -7.36 -13.67 -7.84
C GLY A 49 -6.68 -13.27 -6.53
N LEU A 50 -6.91 -14.02 -5.45
CA LEU A 50 -6.22 -13.81 -4.16
C LEU A 50 -4.72 -14.11 -4.24
N LYS A 51 -4.28 -15.08 -5.07
CA LYS A 51 -2.85 -15.33 -5.30
C LYS A 51 -2.18 -14.14 -6.01
N LEU A 52 -2.85 -13.59 -7.04
CA LEU A 52 -2.36 -12.39 -7.74
C LEU A 52 -2.29 -11.19 -6.78
N LEU A 53 -3.37 -10.91 -6.05
CA LEU A 53 -3.38 -9.83 -5.05
C LEU A 53 -2.26 -9.99 -4.02
N LYS A 54 -1.99 -11.22 -3.57
CA LYS A 54 -0.90 -11.47 -2.62
C LYS A 54 0.48 -11.16 -3.22
N ALA A 55 0.69 -11.43 -4.51
CA ALA A 55 1.93 -11.08 -5.20
C ALA A 55 2.08 -9.56 -5.31
N ASP A 56 1.05 -8.85 -5.75
CA ASP A 56 1.05 -7.39 -5.89
C ASP A 56 1.24 -6.69 -4.53
N LEU A 57 0.65 -7.24 -3.47
CA LEU A 57 0.83 -6.72 -2.11
C LEU A 57 2.25 -6.92 -1.59
N ARG A 58 2.95 -8.00 -1.97
CA ARG A 58 4.36 -8.20 -1.58
C ARG A 58 5.25 -7.15 -2.21
N GLU A 59 5.09 -6.89 -3.50
CA GLU A 59 5.83 -5.82 -4.18
C GLU A 59 5.59 -4.46 -3.51
N THR A 60 4.33 -4.16 -3.18
CA THR A 60 3.99 -2.92 -2.47
C THR A 60 4.59 -2.89 -1.05
N GLU A 61 4.59 -4.01 -0.33
CA GLU A 61 5.17 -4.12 1.01
C GLU A 61 6.67 -3.89 0.99
N ASP A 62 7.39 -4.44 0.00
CA ASP A 62 8.83 -4.23 -0.18
C ASP A 62 9.14 -2.75 -0.38
N GLN A 63 8.36 -2.04 -1.20
CA GLN A 63 8.48 -0.58 -1.38
C GLN A 63 8.22 0.19 -0.07
N VAL A 64 7.25 -0.24 0.73
CA VAL A 64 6.98 0.36 2.04
C VAL A 64 8.15 0.15 3.00
N ILE A 65 8.69 -1.06 3.06
CA ILE A 65 9.86 -1.40 3.90
C ILE A 65 11.08 -0.55 3.51
N GLU A 66 11.32 -0.35 2.22
CA GLU A 66 12.39 0.53 1.74
C GLU A 66 12.20 1.98 2.23
N LEU A 67 10.98 2.52 2.15
CA LEU A 67 10.67 3.86 2.65
C LEU A 67 10.82 4.00 4.16
N LEU A 68 10.64 2.92 4.91
CA LEU A 68 10.86 2.90 6.36
C LEU A 68 12.35 2.87 6.75
N ARG A 69 13.28 2.63 5.80
CA ARG A 69 14.74 2.73 5.98
C ARG A 69 15.24 1.96 7.22
N GLY A 70 14.79 0.71 7.37
CA GLY A 70 15.19 -0.16 8.49
C GLY A 70 14.45 0.11 9.81
N THR A 71 13.52 1.07 9.84
CA THR A 71 12.66 1.26 11.02
C THR A 71 11.73 0.05 11.18
N ARG A 72 11.85 -0.64 12.33
CA ARG A 72 10.96 -1.75 12.66
C ARG A 72 9.61 -1.23 13.11
N VAL A 73 8.56 -1.78 12.52
CA VAL A 73 7.17 -1.45 12.86
C VAL A 73 6.39 -2.74 13.17
N PRO A 74 5.31 -2.66 13.98
CA PRO A 74 4.44 -3.82 14.20
C PRO A 74 3.83 -4.31 12.88
N PRO A 75 3.52 -5.62 12.76
CA PRO A 75 2.87 -6.17 11.56
C PRO A 75 1.56 -5.46 11.19
N SER A 76 0.77 -5.03 12.18
CA SER A 76 -0.46 -4.27 11.96
C SER A 76 -0.20 -2.92 11.28
N MET A 77 0.87 -2.24 11.69
CA MET A 77 1.27 -0.96 11.09
C MET A 77 1.78 -1.16 9.67
N LEU A 78 2.65 -2.17 9.44
CA LEU A 78 3.13 -2.50 8.10
C LEU A 78 1.96 -2.83 7.17
N SER A 79 1.03 -3.69 7.59
CA SER A 79 -0.16 -4.04 6.80
C SER A 79 -1.04 -2.83 6.47
N ALA A 80 -1.17 -1.87 7.38
CA ALA A 80 -1.93 -0.65 7.14
C ALA A 80 -1.23 0.28 6.13
N LEU A 81 0.09 0.43 6.23
CA LEU A 81 0.89 1.21 5.29
C LEU A 81 0.91 0.57 3.91
N THR A 82 1.01 -0.76 3.82
CA THR A 82 0.91 -1.51 2.56
C THR A 82 -0.46 -1.33 1.92
N SER A 83 -1.57 -1.43 2.70
CA SER A 83 -2.91 -1.16 2.18
C SER A 83 -3.06 0.26 1.63
N PHE A 84 -2.50 1.23 2.35
CA PHE A 84 -2.52 2.63 1.94
C PHE A 84 -1.71 2.85 0.65
N ALA A 85 -0.49 2.29 0.59
CA ALA A 85 0.39 2.38 -0.57
C ALA A 85 -0.17 1.63 -1.79
N PHE A 86 -0.81 0.48 -1.59
CA PHE A 86 -1.49 -0.27 -2.65
C PHE A 86 -2.59 0.56 -3.33
N ASN A 87 -3.34 1.33 -2.54
CA ASN A 87 -4.41 2.18 -3.07
C ASN A 87 -3.94 3.45 -3.77
N LEU A 88 -2.84 4.05 -3.31
CA LEU A 88 -2.42 5.41 -3.70
C LEU A 88 -1.04 5.46 -4.39
N GLY A 89 -0.36 4.33 -4.46
CA GLY A 89 1.06 4.24 -4.78
C GLY A 89 1.94 4.52 -3.56
N SER A 90 3.12 3.88 -3.49
CA SER A 90 4.08 4.03 -2.39
C SER A 90 4.59 5.47 -2.23
N GLY A 91 4.64 6.25 -3.31
CA GLY A 91 4.99 7.67 -3.27
C GLY A 91 4.07 8.54 -2.40
N ALA A 92 2.85 8.06 -2.09
CA ALA A 92 1.95 8.76 -1.16
C ALA A 92 2.43 8.73 0.30
N LEU A 93 3.34 7.83 0.64
CA LEU A 93 3.95 7.72 1.97
C LEU A 93 5.14 8.66 2.17
N ASP A 94 5.82 9.04 1.08
CA ASP A 94 6.95 9.96 1.12
C ASP A 94 6.60 11.24 0.36
N ARG A 95 7.17 12.37 0.80
CA ARG A 95 7.06 13.74 0.28
C ARG A 95 6.12 13.89 -0.91
N ASN A 96 4.86 13.92 -0.63
CA ASN A 96 3.87 13.74 -1.64
C ASN A 96 3.93 14.77 -2.76
N LYS A 97 4.17 14.27 -3.95
CA LYS A 97 4.03 14.99 -5.23
C LYS A 97 2.56 15.05 -5.69
N HIS A 98 1.59 14.62 -4.86
CA HIS A 98 0.19 14.78 -5.25
C HIS A 98 -0.14 16.26 -5.41
N ALA A 99 -0.28 16.69 -6.65
CA ALA A 99 -0.56 18.06 -7.09
C ALA A 99 -1.80 18.71 -6.43
N THR A 100 -2.55 17.94 -5.67
CA THR A 100 -3.83 18.32 -5.07
C THR A 100 -3.72 18.89 -3.65
N ARG A 101 -2.51 18.91 -3.06
CA ARG A 101 -2.33 19.35 -1.68
C ARG A 101 -1.45 20.60 -1.56
N LYS A 102 -1.95 21.58 -0.81
CA LYS A 102 -1.20 22.79 -0.46
C LYS A 102 -0.01 22.50 0.47
N LYS A 103 -0.01 21.37 1.20
CA LYS A 103 1.09 20.96 2.08
C LYS A 103 1.46 19.49 1.78
N PRO A 104 2.74 19.19 1.53
CA PRO A 104 3.19 17.83 1.35
C PRO A 104 3.04 17.06 2.67
N THR A 105 2.59 15.80 2.56
CA THR A 105 2.60 14.86 3.66
C THR A 105 3.93 14.08 3.66
N ASN A 106 4.34 13.59 4.80
CA ASN A 106 5.50 12.70 4.91
C ASN A 106 5.26 11.62 5.96
N ILE A 107 4.33 10.73 5.64
CA ILE A 107 3.87 9.65 6.52
C ILE A 107 5.06 8.77 6.93
N ALA A 108 5.89 8.36 5.96
CA ALA A 108 7.04 7.50 6.23
C ALA A 108 8.06 8.17 7.19
N LEU A 109 8.33 9.48 7.02
CA LEU A 109 9.19 10.20 7.96
C LEU A 109 8.61 10.21 9.37
N HIS A 110 7.31 10.47 9.51
CA HIS A 110 6.68 10.48 10.84
C HIS A 110 6.69 9.11 11.50
N VAL A 111 6.59 8.03 10.72
CA VAL A 111 6.76 6.66 11.23
C VAL A 111 8.19 6.46 11.72
N ARG A 112 9.20 6.83 10.93
CA ARG A 112 10.62 6.73 11.31
C ARG A 112 10.97 7.53 12.57
N GLU A 113 10.29 8.65 12.77
CA GLU A 113 10.46 9.52 13.96
C GLU A 113 9.61 9.09 15.16
N GLY A 114 8.86 7.98 15.06
CA GLY A 114 7.94 7.53 16.12
C GLY A 114 6.71 8.42 16.31
N LYS A 115 6.47 9.38 15.41
CA LYS A 115 5.33 10.32 15.46
C LYS A 115 4.06 9.68 14.88
N PHE A 116 3.66 8.52 15.40
CA PHE A 116 2.60 7.68 14.83
C PHE A 116 1.25 8.38 14.71
N ARG A 117 0.84 9.19 15.71
CA ARG A 117 -0.40 9.96 15.64
C ARG A 117 -0.38 10.97 14.48
N LYS A 118 0.77 11.60 14.24
CA LYS A 118 0.93 12.54 13.13
C LYS A 118 0.84 11.82 11.78
N ALA A 119 1.50 10.68 11.64
CA ALA A 119 1.38 9.82 10.46
C ALA A 119 -0.08 9.41 10.19
N ALA A 120 -0.78 8.95 11.23
CA ALA A 120 -2.19 8.56 11.15
C ALA A 120 -3.10 9.72 10.69
N ASN A 121 -2.91 10.92 11.25
CA ASN A 121 -3.68 12.10 10.85
C ASN A 121 -3.41 12.47 9.39
N GLU A 122 -2.19 12.33 8.91
CA GLU A 122 -1.86 12.54 7.49
C GLU A 122 -2.52 11.51 6.58
N MET A 123 -2.58 10.23 6.98
CA MET A 123 -3.31 9.21 6.23
C MET A 123 -4.79 9.56 6.04
N LEU A 124 -5.47 10.09 7.06
CA LEU A 124 -6.89 10.48 6.98
C LEU A 124 -7.16 11.57 5.94
N LEU A 125 -6.16 12.33 5.57
CA LEU A 125 -6.32 13.38 4.58
C LEU A 125 -6.53 12.86 3.13
N TYR A 126 -6.32 11.58 2.86
CA TYR A 126 -6.45 10.94 1.52
C TYR A 126 -7.83 10.28 1.31
N ASP A 127 -8.89 11.00 1.61
CA ASP A 127 -10.28 10.55 1.64
C ASP A 127 -11.13 11.07 0.47
N GLY A 128 -10.51 11.64 -0.56
CA GLY A 128 -11.20 12.19 -1.71
C GLY A 128 -10.34 12.23 -2.97
N ILE A 129 -10.96 12.65 -4.06
CA ILE A 129 -10.36 12.83 -5.39
C ILE A 129 -10.53 14.29 -5.85
N ILE A 130 -9.82 14.66 -6.91
CA ILE A 130 -10.03 15.95 -7.59
C ILE A 130 -10.91 15.74 -8.82
N VAL A 131 -12.01 16.42 -8.86
CA VAL A 131 -12.93 16.45 -9.99
C VAL A 131 -13.11 17.91 -10.42
N GLY A 132 -12.80 18.22 -11.69
CA GLY A 132 -12.91 19.59 -12.19
C GLY A 132 -12.12 20.64 -11.38
N GLY A 133 -10.95 20.27 -10.85
CA GLY A 133 -10.11 21.15 -10.04
C GLY A 133 -10.60 21.34 -8.59
N ARG A 134 -11.71 20.71 -8.19
CA ARG A 134 -12.24 20.75 -6.83
C ARG A 134 -12.03 19.41 -6.12
N ARG A 135 -11.67 19.47 -4.84
CA ARG A 135 -11.58 18.27 -4.00
C ARG A 135 -12.99 17.78 -3.67
N THR A 136 -13.27 16.52 -4.00
CA THR A 136 -14.51 15.82 -3.67
C THR A 136 -14.19 14.67 -2.72
N GLU A 137 -14.78 14.67 -1.55
CA GLU A 137 -14.66 13.58 -0.58
C GLU A 137 -15.49 12.38 -1.05
N LEU A 138 -14.95 11.17 -0.86
CA LEU A 138 -15.62 9.92 -1.21
C LEU A 138 -15.80 9.08 0.04
N LEU A 139 -17.04 8.73 0.35
CA LEU A 139 -17.39 7.93 1.53
C LEU A 139 -16.61 6.62 1.60
N GLY A 140 -16.42 5.94 0.47
CA GLY A 140 -15.62 4.72 0.38
C GLY A 140 -14.17 4.93 0.81
N LEU A 141 -13.54 6.03 0.38
CA LEU A 141 -12.18 6.38 0.79
C LEU A 141 -12.13 6.79 2.26
N GLN A 142 -13.10 7.51 2.78
CA GLN A 142 -13.19 7.85 4.21
C GLN A 142 -13.24 6.60 5.08
N ILE A 143 -14.09 5.62 4.71
CA ILE A 143 -14.21 4.35 5.41
C ILE A 143 -12.89 3.58 5.36
N ARG A 144 -12.26 3.50 4.18
CA ARG A 144 -10.96 2.85 3.99
C ARG A 144 -9.89 3.47 4.88
N ARG A 145 -9.71 4.79 4.83
CA ARG A 145 -8.72 5.52 5.65
C ARG A 145 -8.92 5.29 7.15
N ARG A 146 -10.17 5.33 7.63
CA ARG A 146 -10.47 5.06 9.04
C ARG A 146 -10.12 3.64 9.46
N LYS A 147 -10.38 2.64 8.62
CA LYS A 147 -10.01 1.24 8.88
C LYS A 147 -8.48 1.04 8.86
N GLU A 148 -7.78 1.65 7.90
CA GLU A 148 -6.33 1.62 7.82
C GLU A 148 -5.68 2.30 9.03
N VAL A 149 -6.15 3.47 9.44
CA VAL A 149 -5.65 4.17 10.64
C VAL A 149 -5.92 3.38 11.92
N ARG A 150 -7.07 2.73 12.05
CA ARG A 150 -7.34 1.85 13.19
C ARG A 150 -6.36 0.68 13.25
N LEU A 151 -6.09 0.04 12.12
CA LEU A 151 -5.09 -1.04 12.01
C LEU A 151 -3.68 -0.53 12.29
N PHE A 152 -3.32 0.63 11.75
CA PHE A 152 -2.02 1.29 11.95
C PHE A 152 -1.72 1.56 13.43
N LEU A 153 -2.69 2.04 14.19
CA LEU A 153 -2.53 2.40 15.60
C LEU A 153 -2.72 1.22 16.57
N LYS A 154 -3.18 0.05 16.09
CA LYS A 154 -3.56 -1.09 16.94
C LYS A 154 -2.48 -1.52 17.93
N ASP A 155 -1.25 -1.57 17.49
CA ASP A 155 -0.12 -2.09 18.27
C ASP A 155 0.95 -1.03 18.60
N THR A 156 0.64 0.26 18.42
CA THR A 156 1.59 1.36 18.66
C THR A 156 2.07 1.44 20.12
N GLY A 157 1.24 1.04 21.07
CA GLY A 157 1.62 0.98 22.48
C GLY A 157 2.63 -0.14 22.81
N LYS A 158 2.87 -1.06 21.87
CA LYS A 158 3.85 -2.16 21.99
C LYS A 158 5.18 -1.85 21.30
N VAL A 159 5.29 -0.70 20.64
CA VAL A 159 6.55 -0.25 20.05
C VAL A 159 7.43 0.24 21.18
N VAL A 160 8.27 -0.67 21.69
CA VAL A 160 9.39 -0.30 22.56
C VAL A 160 10.29 0.57 21.68
N SER A 161 10.49 1.83 22.06
CA SER A 161 11.51 2.65 21.45
C SER A 161 12.85 1.93 21.68
N CYS A 162 13.37 1.26 20.66
CA CYS A 162 14.76 0.88 20.67
C CYS A 162 15.55 2.18 20.73
N GLY A 163 16.01 2.53 21.93
CA GLY A 163 17.07 3.50 22.10
C GLY A 163 18.30 3.05 21.29
N ASN A 164 19.38 3.81 21.32
CA ASN A 164 20.60 3.63 20.54
C ASN A 164 21.29 2.23 20.61
N ASP A 165 20.70 1.26 21.30
CA ASP A 165 21.21 -0.10 21.52
C ASP A 165 20.58 -1.17 20.58
N CYS A 166 19.97 -0.80 19.46
CA CYS A 166 19.57 -1.80 18.47
C CYS A 166 20.80 -2.46 17.85
N PRO A 167 20.95 -3.81 17.92
CA PRO A 167 22.03 -4.49 17.25
C PRO A 167 21.96 -4.23 15.75
N LYS A 168 23.05 -3.71 15.18
CA LYS A 168 23.23 -3.54 13.74
C LYS A 168 23.04 -4.92 13.08
N PRO A 169 22.45 -5.01 11.84
CA PRO A 169 22.36 -6.28 11.15
C PRO A 169 23.77 -6.88 11.04
N GLY A 170 23.94 -8.03 11.67
CA GLY A 170 25.22 -8.72 11.74
C GLY A 170 25.68 -9.11 10.33
N ASN A 171 26.87 -8.67 10.00
CA ASN A 171 27.67 -9.20 8.90
C ASN A 171 27.79 -10.73 9.12
N GLN A 172 27.08 -11.53 8.35
CA GLN A 172 27.24 -12.98 8.35
C GLN A 172 28.62 -13.28 7.73
N GLY A 173 29.60 -13.33 8.62
CA GLY A 173 30.96 -13.78 8.31
C GLY A 173 30.91 -15.17 7.71
N GLY A 174 31.50 -15.30 6.53
CA GLY A 174 31.62 -16.54 5.82
C GLY A 174 32.28 -17.64 6.66
N LEU A 175 31.65 -18.80 6.71
CA LEU A 175 32.29 -20.05 7.04
C LEU A 175 33.08 -20.49 5.78
N GLY A 176 34.39 -20.29 5.81
CA GLY A 176 35.32 -20.91 4.86
C GLY A 176 35.42 -22.41 5.12
N PRO A 177 35.68 -23.22 4.08
CA PRO A 177 35.79 -24.66 4.24
C PRO A 177 37.17 -25.04 4.80
N SER A 178 37.14 -25.98 5.70
CA SER A 178 38.30 -26.82 6.04
C SER A 178 37.92 -28.28 5.93
#